data_48b1f569ece45f2c89da95914e4595e1
#
_entry.id   48b1f569ece45f2c89da95914e4595e1
#
_cell.length_a   1.000
_cell.length_b   1.000
_cell.length_c   1.000
_cell.angle_alpha   90.00
_cell.angle_beta   90.00
_cell.angle_gamma   90.00
#
_symmetry.space_group_name_H-M   'P 1'
#
loop_
_entity.id
_entity.type
_entity.pdbx_description
1 polymer ?
#
loop_
_entity_poly.entity_id
_entity_poly.type
_entity_poly.pdbx_seq_one_letter_code
_entity_poly.pdbx_strand_id
1 'polypeptide(L)'
;MILGDDPIDAYYERRPSEYYEQELTPIVFEPDNEEVAKLHVMGVIAQGVRAYRKMPMKWKPILDMLLTSEHVTTDDGYYRLTEAGWSVLRESGLRGAGPRVSIYDADGCIVGFRELPAALHDLHPHAIYIHQGEVYEVIELDLDRHTARVVRIGYDPSFYTKALYEVYIDRVRVEDKRIVDGIPAIYGEGCITRSIIGYTIHDLYGGEMKRPISICYLDEPISWTYKTKLTIARYGSEVDIEGIHALEHTLIHSARIIVGAGLTDLGGVSYPSGHIVVYDSTPGGSGLAKLLYRNLNKAHRVSYRILSECACDDGCPRCVYDPFCGNGNRLLSRRMALRLLESVLGNKVRVEYDIEPKGKSTP
;
A
#
# COMPACT_ATOMS: atom_id res chain seq x y z
N MET A 1 7.27 5.12 32.45
CA MET A 1 7.19 5.87 31.17
C MET A 1 8.36 6.85 31.17
N ILE A 2 9.13 6.89 30.09
CA ILE A 2 10.20 7.87 29.89
C ILE A 2 9.62 8.90 28.93
N LEU A 3 9.62 10.16 29.30
CA LEU A 3 9.06 11.26 28.52
C LEU A 3 10.20 12.06 27.91
N GLY A 4 10.02 12.44 26.65
CA GLY A 4 10.88 13.36 25.92
C GLY A 4 10.34 14.80 25.96
N ASP A 5 10.95 15.69 25.17
CA ASP A 5 10.58 17.11 25.09
C ASP A 5 9.58 17.40 23.97
N ASP A 6 8.89 16.38 23.44
CA ASP A 6 7.91 16.59 22.37
C ASP A 6 6.49 16.89 22.91
N PRO A 7 5.60 17.47 22.07
CA PRO A 7 4.24 17.82 22.49
C PRO A 7 3.37 16.64 22.92
N ILE A 8 3.62 15.43 22.41
CA ILE A 8 2.85 14.22 22.75
C ILE A 8 3.25 13.77 24.16
N ASP A 9 4.54 13.73 24.43
CA ASP A 9 5.06 13.40 25.75
C ASP A 9 4.58 14.41 26.79
N ALA A 10 4.61 15.70 26.48
CA ALA A 10 4.08 16.76 27.36
C ALA A 10 2.57 16.63 27.63
N TYR A 11 1.81 16.09 26.68
CA TYR A 11 0.40 15.78 26.87
C TYR A 11 0.20 14.64 27.87
N TYR A 12 0.90 13.53 27.69
CA TYR A 12 0.77 12.35 28.56
C TYR A 12 1.43 12.55 29.93
N GLU A 13 2.42 13.44 30.05
CA GLU A 13 2.93 13.86 31.36
C GLU A 13 1.82 14.45 32.25
N ARG A 14 0.96 15.26 31.66
CA ARG A 14 -0.18 15.88 32.37
C ARG A 14 -1.36 14.95 32.55
N ARG A 15 -1.46 13.87 31.75
CA ARG A 15 -2.59 12.94 31.69
C ARG A 15 -2.14 11.48 31.57
N PRO A 16 -1.37 11.01 32.57
CA PRO A 16 -0.78 9.66 32.47
C PRO A 16 -1.83 8.53 32.43
N SER A 17 -2.99 8.70 33.06
CA SER A 17 -4.09 7.75 33.05
C SER A 17 -4.60 7.50 31.60
N GLU A 18 -4.72 8.54 30.79
CA GLU A 18 -5.18 8.39 29.41
C GLU A 18 -4.24 7.51 28.57
N TYR A 19 -2.93 7.49 28.87
CA TYR A 19 -1.98 6.60 28.20
C TYR A 19 -2.18 5.14 28.61
N TYR A 20 -2.45 4.87 29.89
CA TYR A 20 -2.57 3.50 30.42
C TYR A 20 -3.97 2.91 30.25
N GLU A 21 -5.00 3.74 30.17
CA GLU A 21 -6.40 3.32 30.07
C GLU A 21 -6.92 3.28 28.63
N GLN A 22 -6.16 3.78 27.66
CA GLN A 22 -6.57 3.72 26.25
C GLN A 22 -6.66 2.27 25.76
N GLU A 23 -7.70 1.99 25.01
CA GLU A 23 -7.83 0.71 24.32
C GLU A 23 -6.72 0.56 23.29
N LEU A 24 -6.09 -0.63 23.22
CA LEU A 24 -5.11 -0.93 22.21
C LEU A 24 -5.77 -0.94 20.83
N THR A 25 -5.18 -0.21 19.90
CA THR A 25 -5.61 -0.28 18.48
C THR A 25 -5.44 -1.73 17.98
N PRO A 26 -6.48 -2.33 17.40
CA PRO A 26 -6.37 -3.68 16.86
C PRO A 26 -5.24 -3.78 15.83
N ILE A 27 -4.35 -4.73 16.01
CA ILE A 27 -3.32 -5.04 15.02
C ILE A 27 -3.96 -5.82 13.90
N VAL A 28 -3.86 -5.31 12.67
CA VAL A 28 -4.33 -5.99 11.47
C VAL A 28 -3.16 -6.67 10.78
N PHE A 29 -3.28 -7.96 10.55
CA PHE A 29 -2.32 -8.73 9.77
C PHE A 29 -3.00 -9.92 9.09
N GLU A 30 -2.42 -10.41 8.00
CA GLU A 30 -2.86 -11.64 7.34
C GLU A 30 -2.00 -12.81 7.88
N PRO A 31 -2.55 -13.67 8.75
CA PRO A 31 -1.79 -14.76 9.37
C PRO A 31 -1.38 -15.83 8.36
N ASP A 32 -2.07 -15.91 7.23
CA ASP A 32 -1.85 -16.91 6.18
C ASP A 32 -1.12 -16.32 4.96
N ASN A 33 -0.34 -15.24 5.13
CA ASN A 33 0.50 -14.70 4.08
C ASN A 33 1.61 -15.69 3.72
N GLU A 34 1.51 -16.29 2.53
CA GLU A 34 2.43 -17.32 2.06
C GLU A 34 3.87 -16.79 1.88
N GLU A 35 4.05 -15.52 1.46
CA GLU A 35 5.39 -14.95 1.25
C GLU A 35 6.11 -14.77 2.59
N VAL A 36 5.41 -14.26 3.59
CA VAL A 36 5.96 -14.17 4.96
C VAL A 36 6.20 -15.54 5.55
N ALA A 37 5.27 -16.49 5.35
CA ALA A 37 5.40 -17.85 5.86
C ALA A 37 6.62 -18.59 5.27
N LYS A 38 6.93 -18.41 3.98
CA LYS A 38 8.14 -18.96 3.35
C LYS A 38 9.40 -18.49 4.06
N LEU A 39 9.52 -17.17 4.31
CA LEU A 39 10.67 -16.59 5.01
C LEU A 39 10.81 -17.14 6.45
N HIS A 40 9.69 -17.22 7.18
CA HIS A 40 9.69 -17.75 8.54
C HIS A 40 10.06 -19.23 8.59
N VAL A 41 9.54 -20.05 7.67
CA VAL A 41 9.88 -21.48 7.59
C VAL A 41 11.36 -21.66 7.26
N MET A 42 11.90 -20.91 6.30
CA MET A 42 13.34 -20.92 6.01
C MET A 42 14.17 -20.47 7.22
N GLY A 43 13.74 -19.42 7.93
CA GLY A 43 14.39 -18.97 9.16
C GLY A 43 14.43 -20.04 10.25
N VAL A 44 13.35 -20.78 10.45
CA VAL A 44 13.30 -21.91 11.40
C VAL A 44 14.27 -23.04 10.99
N ILE A 45 14.34 -23.34 9.68
CA ILE A 45 15.30 -24.33 9.17
C ILE A 45 16.75 -23.86 9.40
N ALA A 46 17.04 -22.57 9.15
CA ALA A 46 18.35 -21.96 9.38
C ALA A 46 18.77 -22.03 10.85
N GLN A 47 17.83 -21.87 11.78
CA GLN A 47 18.08 -21.96 13.24
C GLN A 47 18.29 -23.40 13.76
N GLY A 48 18.27 -24.40 12.89
CA GLY A 48 18.55 -25.78 13.24
C GLY A 48 17.34 -26.62 13.67
N VAL A 49 16.11 -26.10 13.58
CA VAL A 49 14.89 -26.92 13.72
C VAL A 49 14.68 -27.68 12.40
N ARG A 50 15.40 -28.77 12.25
CA ARG A 50 15.57 -29.49 10.98
C ARG A 50 14.78 -30.79 10.90
N ALA A 51 14.26 -31.28 12.03
CA ALA A 51 13.61 -32.58 12.03
C ALA A 51 12.22 -32.51 11.40
N TYR A 52 12.01 -33.26 10.34
CA TYR A 52 10.75 -33.39 9.59
C TYR A 52 9.53 -33.58 10.51
N ARG A 53 9.66 -34.33 11.57
CA ARG A 53 8.56 -34.63 12.53
C ARG A 53 8.24 -33.49 13.49
N LYS A 54 9.06 -32.44 13.55
CA LYS A 54 8.87 -31.32 14.48
C LYS A 54 8.24 -30.09 13.78
N MET A 55 8.13 -30.09 12.45
CA MET A 55 7.48 -29.01 11.71
C MET A 55 5.97 -29.07 11.89
N PRO A 56 5.30 -27.95 12.23
CA PRO A 56 3.85 -27.92 12.33
C PRO A 56 3.17 -28.34 11.01
N MET A 57 2.12 -29.15 11.11
CA MET A 57 1.38 -29.65 9.95
C MET A 57 0.84 -28.52 9.04
N LYS A 58 0.48 -27.38 9.63
CA LYS A 58 0.04 -26.20 8.89
C LYS A 58 1.10 -25.61 7.93
N TRP A 59 2.38 -25.91 8.16
CA TRP A 59 3.49 -25.45 7.32
C TRP A 59 3.82 -26.41 6.17
N LYS A 60 3.15 -27.55 6.10
CA LYS A 60 3.41 -28.53 5.03
C LYS A 60 3.24 -27.93 3.62
N PRO A 61 2.18 -27.17 3.29
CA PRO A 61 2.06 -26.56 1.97
C PRO A 61 3.23 -25.64 1.63
N ILE A 62 3.69 -24.86 2.61
CA ILE A 62 4.84 -23.96 2.44
C ILE A 62 6.13 -24.73 2.22
N LEU A 63 6.33 -25.82 2.96
CA LEU A 63 7.50 -26.71 2.77
C LEU A 63 7.49 -27.36 1.40
N ASP A 64 6.33 -27.83 0.93
CA ASP A 64 6.18 -28.43 -0.39
C ASP A 64 6.49 -27.40 -1.50
N MET A 65 6.08 -26.15 -1.34
CA MET A 65 6.45 -25.05 -2.24
C MET A 65 7.97 -24.77 -2.22
N LEU A 66 8.59 -24.71 -1.03
CA LEU A 66 10.03 -24.45 -0.88
C LEU A 66 10.89 -25.59 -1.43
N LEU A 67 10.42 -26.83 -1.36
CA LEU A 67 11.06 -27.99 -2.01
C LEU A 67 10.93 -27.93 -3.52
N THR A 68 9.74 -27.59 -4.03
CA THR A 68 9.49 -27.45 -5.48
C THR A 68 10.29 -26.32 -6.12
N SER A 69 10.49 -25.23 -5.39
CA SER A 69 11.29 -24.07 -5.83
C SER A 69 12.78 -24.21 -5.51
N GLU A 70 13.22 -25.36 -5.04
CA GLU A 70 14.61 -25.69 -4.71
C GLU A 70 15.28 -24.75 -3.69
N HIS A 71 14.50 -24.01 -2.87
CA HIS A 71 15.04 -23.22 -1.78
C HIS A 71 15.37 -24.07 -0.55
N VAL A 72 14.69 -25.21 -0.41
CA VAL A 72 14.91 -26.20 0.63
C VAL A 72 15.15 -27.56 -0.01
N THR A 73 16.02 -28.35 0.58
CA THR A 73 16.24 -29.76 0.23
C THR A 73 16.06 -30.64 1.46
N THR A 74 15.93 -31.94 1.24
CA THR A 74 15.92 -32.94 2.32
C THR A 74 17.15 -33.79 2.26
N ASP A 75 17.77 -34.02 3.41
CA ASP A 75 18.92 -34.88 3.60
C ASP A 75 18.75 -35.67 4.92
N ASP A 76 18.74 -36.99 4.82
CA ASP A 76 18.60 -37.90 5.98
C ASP A 76 17.36 -37.62 6.84
N GLY A 77 16.25 -37.20 6.24
CA GLY A 77 15.01 -36.84 6.93
C GLY A 77 15.02 -35.45 7.59
N TYR A 78 16.02 -34.64 7.28
CA TYR A 78 16.14 -33.25 7.74
C TYR A 78 16.00 -32.27 6.61
N TYR A 79 15.33 -31.13 6.86
CA TYR A 79 15.30 -30.00 5.94
C TYR A 79 16.59 -29.20 6.02
N ARG A 80 17.11 -28.78 4.87
CA ARG A 80 18.27 -27.89 4.74
C ARG A 80 17.99 -26.79 3.72
N LEU A 81 18.47 -25.59 3.98
CA LEU A 81 18.48 -24.54 2.98
C LEU A 81 19.51 -24.87 1.90
N THR A 82 19.13 -24.67 0.65
CA THR A 82 20.06 -24.65 -0.48
C THR A 82 20.77 -23.29 -0.53
N GLU A 83 21.74 -23.11 -1.43
CA GLU A 83 22.37 -21.80 -1.64
C GLU A 83 21.33 -20.75 -2.07
N ALA A 84 20.37 -21.11 -2.92
CA ALA A 84 19.25 -20.26 -3.30
C ALA A 84 18.40 -19.88 -2.09
N GLY A 85 18.07 -20.82 -1.21
CA GLY A 85 17.32 -20.54 0.03
C GLY A 85 18.08 -19.61 0.98
N TRP A 86 19.38 -19.78 1.11
CA TRP A 86 20.24 -18.89 1.90
C TRP A 86 20.32 -17.48 1.29
N SER A 87 20.39 -17.35 -0.05
CA SER A 87 20.38 -16.04 -0.72
C SER A 87 19.11 -15.28 -0.43
N VAL A 88 17.94 -15.92 -0.65
CA VAL A 88 16.64 -15.32 -0.35
C VAL A 88 16.53 -14.89 1.12
N LEU A 89 16.96 -15.73 2.06
CA LEU A 89 16.88 -15.41 3.47
C LEU A 89 17.80 -14.23 3.86
N ARG A 90 19.02 -14.15 3.31
CA ARG A 90 19.96 -13.04 3.55
C ARG A 90 19.46 -11.72 2.95
N GLU A 91 18.80 -11.79 1.82
CA GLU A 91 18.27 -10.60 1.11
C GLU A 91 16.92 -10.12 1.65
N SER A 92 16.27 -10.93 2.49
CA SER A 92 14.96 -10.58 3.07
C SER A 92 15.09 -9.60 4.21
N GLY A 93 14.13 -8.65 4.27
CA GLY A 93 13.98 -7.71 5.39
C GLY A 93 12.92 -8.17 6.40
N LEU A 94 12.97 -7.60 7.60
CA LEU A 94 11.92 -7.81 8.62
C LEU A 94 10.68 -6.94 8.39
N ARG A 95 10.76 -5.92 7.53
CA ARG A 95 9.73 -4.90 7.34
C ARG A 95 8.93 -5.05 6.07
N GLY A 96 9.32 -5.93 5.15
CA GLY A 96 8.66 -6.15 3.88
C GLY A 96 8.68 -7.60 3.45
N ALA A 97 7.75 -8.00 2.59
CA ALA A 97 7.67 -9.34 2.01
C ALA A 97 8.23 -9.41 0.57
N GLY A 98 8.70 -8.29 0.03
CA GLY A 98 9.28 -8.21 -1.31
C GLY A 98 10.80 -8.36 -1.33
N PRO A 99 11.39 -8.61 -2.51
CA PRO A 99 12.83 -8.60 -2.70
C PRO A 99 13.43 -7.25 -2.31
N ARG A 100 14.62 -7.29 -1.73
CA ARG A 100 15.35 -6.11 -1.28
C ARG A 100 16.30 -5.62 -2.36
N VAL A 101 16.14 -4.37 -2.78
CA VAL A 101 17.03 -3.66 -3.70
C VAL A 101 18.15 -3.00 -2.90
N SER A 102 19.39 -3.30 -3.24
CA SER A 102 20.60 -2.67 -2.66
C SER A 102 20.96 -1.41 -3.44
N ILE A 103 21.22 -0.32 -2.72
CA ILE A 103 21.51 0.99 -3.30
C ILE A 103 23.02 1.26 -3.17
N TYR A 104 23.67 1.51 -4.30
CA TYR A 104 25.12 1.77 -4.40
C TYR A 104 25.38 3.17 -4.89
N ASP A 105 26.37 3.84 -4.31
CA ASP A 105 26.90 5.10 -4.83
C ASP A 105 27.84 4.88 -6.03
N ALA A 106 28.42 6.00 -6.54
CA ALA A 106 29.34 5.98 -7.68
C ALA A 106 30.64 5.21 -7.39
N ASP A 107 31.04 5.10 -6.13
CA ASP A 107 32.25 4.39 -5.69
C ASP A 107 31.97 2.90 -5.40
N GLY A 108 30.71 2.46 -5.55
CA GLY A 108 30.28 1.10 -5.26
C GLY A 108 30.06 0.81 -3.78
N CYS A 109 29.99 1.82 -2.94
CA CYS A 109 29.65 1.67 -1.53
C CYS A 109 28.13 1.55 -1.35
N ILE A 110 27.70 0.74 -0.39
CA ILE A 110 26.29 0.59 -0.07
C ILE A 110 25.79 1.82 0.67
N VAL A 111 24.84 2.55 0.08
CA VAL A 111 24.11 3.67 0.69
C VAL A 111 22.97 3.17 1.58
N GLY A 112 22.23 2.16 1.12
CA GLY A 112 21.10 1.64 1.85
C GLY A 112 20.34 0.55 1.10
N PHE A 113 19.10 0.28 1.54
CA PHE A 113 18.25 -0.74 0.96
C PHE A 113 16.81 -0.25 0.85
N ARG A 114 16.09 -0.76 -0.16
CA ARG A 114 14.64 -0.54 -0.33
C ARG A 114 13.98 -1.82 -0.80
N GLU A 115 12.83 -2.17 -0.23
CA GLU A 115 12.09 -3.36 -0.66
C GLU A 115 11.11 -3.03 -1.79
N LEU A 116 10.86 -4.00 -2.67
CA LEU A 116 9.79 -3.92 -3.66
C LEU A 116 8.42 -4.11 -2.97
N PRO A 117 7.35 -3.41 -3.38
CA PRO A 117 7.29 -2.51 -4.55
C PRO A 117 7.70 -1.06 -4.28
N ALA A 118 8.07 -0.67 -3.05
CA ALA A 118 8.44 0.72 -2.71
C ALA A 118 9.65 1.21 -3.52
N ALA A 119 10.63 0.33 -3.77
CA ALA A 119 11.80 0.65 -4.58
C ALA A 119 11.45 1.19 -5.99
N LEU A 120 10.36 0.71 -6.61
CA LEU A 120 9.92 1.25 -7.91
C LEU A 120 9.60 2.74 -7.86
N HIS A 121 8.98 3.18 -6.76
CA HIS A 121 8.61 4.59 -6.59
C HIS A 121 9.80 5.48 -6.25
N ASP A 122 10.66 4.96 -5.38
CA ASP A 122 11.71 5.77 -4.76
C ASP A 122 13.00 5.76 -5.56
N LEU A 123 13.22 4.71 -6.40
CA LEU A 123 14.48 4.46 -7.07
C LEU A 123 14.35 4.37 -8.60
N HIS A 124 13.30 4.93 -9.20
CA HIS A 124 13.24 5.05 -10.67
C HIS A 124 14.37 5.97 -11.18
N PRO A 125 14.85 5.80 -12.41
CA PRO A 125 15.84 6.69 -12.99
C PRO A 125 15.43 8.17 -12.86
N HIS A 126 16.39 9.03 -12.51
CA HIS A 126 16.20 10.46 -12.21
C HIS A 126 15.35 10.77 -10.97
N ALA A 127 15.04 9.79 -10.13
CA ALA A 127 14.42 10.07 -8.83
C ALA A 127 15.37 10.86 -7.93
N ILE A 128 14.83 11.86 -7.23
CA ILE A 128 15.54 12.50 -6.11
C ILE A 128 15.27 11.65 -4.87
N TYR A 129 16.33 11.00 -4.40
CA TYR A 129 16.31 10.08 -3.27
C TYR A 129 17.04 10.66 -2.07
N ILE A 130 16.40 10.68 -0.92
CA ILE A 130 16.98 11.20 0.33
C ILE A 130 17.28 10.04 1.26
N HIS A 131 18.51 9.93 1.73
CA HIS A 131 18.95 8.93 2.68
C HIS A 131 19.84 9.53 3.76
N GLN A 132 19.46 9.39 5.03
CA GLN A 132 20.20 9.93 6.19
C GLN A 132 20.58 11.41 6.08
N GLY A 133 19.72 12.23 5.48
CA GLY A 133 19.95 13.67 5.28
C GLY A 133 20.78 14.02 4.04
N GLU A 134 21.32 13.03 3.33
CA GLU A 134 22.03 13.22 2.07
C GLU A 134 21.07 13.06 0.88
N VAL A 135 21.28 13.83 -0.16
CA VAL A 135 20.45 13.84 -1.36
C VAL A 135 21.19 13.19 -2.52
N TYR A 136 20.50 12.32 -3.22
CA TYR A 136 21.02 11.54 -4.34
C TYR A 136 20.08 11.66 -5.55
N GLU A 137 20.66 11.59 -6.74
CA GLU A 137 19.92 11.29 -7.97
C GLU A 137 20.11 9.80 -8.31
N VAL A 138 19.02 9.12 -8.61
CA VAL A 138 19.06 7.73 -9.07
C VAL A 138 19.42 7.70 -10.55
N ILE A 139 20.47 6.96 -10.87
CA ILE A 139 20.95 6.79 -12.25
C ILE A 139 20.33 5.57 -12.91
N GLU A 140 20.19 4.48 -12.16
CA GLU A 140 19.71 3.20 -12.69
C GLU A 140 19.01 2.38 -11.61
N LEU A 141 17.97 1.67 -11.99
CA LEU A 141 17.34 0.61 -11.20
C LEU A 141 17.33 -0.68 -12.03
N ASP A 142 18.10 -1.67 -11.58
CA ASP A 142 18.18 -3.01 -12.16
C ASP A 142 17.39 -3.98 -11.29
N LEU A 143 16.22 -4.40 -11.79
CA LEU A 143 15.33 -5.32 -11.06
C LEU A 143 15.81 -6.77 -11.11
N ASP A 144 16.57 -7.16 -12.14
CA ASP A 144 17.09 -8.53 -12.26
C ASP A 144 18.20 -8.79 -11.23
N ARG A 145 19.01 -7.77 -10.96
CA ARG A 145 20.08 -7.82 -9.97
C ARG A 145 19.65 -7.34 -8.58
N HIS A 146 18.46 -6.78 -8.46
CA HIS A 146 17.97 -6.10 -7.26
C HIS A 146 18.95 -5.01 -6.78
N THR A 147 19.40 -4.17 -7.70
CA THR A 147 20.35 -3.09 -7.39
C THR A 147 19.87 -1.75 -7.96
N ALA A 148 20.23 -0.67 -7.29
CA ALA A 148 20.09 0.68 -7.79
C ALA A 148 21.44 1.42 -7.66
N ARG A 149 21.75 2.28 -8.63
CA ARG A 149 22.92 3.15 -8.60
C ARG A 149 22.49 4.60 -8.40
N VAL A 150 23.14 5.28 -7.49
CA VAL A 150 22.85 6.67 -7.16
C VAL A 150 24.11 7.53 -7.22
N VAL A 151 23.94 8.81 -7.48
CA VAL A 151 25.01 9.82 -7.41
C VAL A 151 24.60 10.88 -6.40
N ARG A 152 25.51 11.21 -5.48
CA ARG A 152 25.26 12.24 -4.48
C ARG A 152 25.16 13.62 -5.15
N ILE A 153 24.11 14.35 -4.82
CA ILE A 153 23.95 15.75 -5.24
C ILE A 153 24.57 16.64 -4.18
N GLY A 154 25.55 17.45 -4.57
CA GLY A 154 26.32 18.31 -3.64
C GLY A 154 25.59 19.57 -3.18
N TYR A 155 24.28 19.69 -3.42
CA TYR A 155 23.43 20.83 -3.04
C TYR A 155 22.00 20.39 -2.74
N ASP A 156 21.30 21.19 -1.98
CA ASP A 156 19.87 21.00 -1.73
C ASP A 156 19.07 21.26 -3.01
N PRO A 157 18.37 20.29 -3.57
CA PRO A 157 17.55 20.50 -4.74
C PRO A 157 16.37 21.42 -4.39
N SER A 158 16.04 22.35 -5.28
CA SER A 158 14.81 23.16 -5.17
C SER A 158 13.56 22.42 -5.63
N PHE A 159 13.68 21.15 -5.99
CA PHE A 159 12.62 20.33 -6.54
C PHE A 159 12.67 18.89 -5.99
N TYR A 160 11.55 18.19 -6.14
CA TYR A 160 11.44 16.76 -5.88
C TYR A 160 10.75 16.06 -7.05
N THR A 161 10.92 14.76 -7.13
CA THR A 161 10.31 13.93 -8.18
C THR A 161 9.23 13.03 -7.60
N LYS A 162 8.23 12.70 -8.45
CA LYS A 162 7.22 11.68 -8.15
C LYS A 162 7.09 10.73 -9.33
N ALA A 163 7.10 9.45 -9.06
CA ALA A 163 6.85 8.43 -10.08
C ALA A 163 5.47 8.58 -10.71
N LEU A 164 5.42 8.47 -12.03
CA LEU A 164 4.20 8.20 -12.81
C LEU A 164 4.15 6.71 -13.10
N TYR A 165 3.03 6.08 -12.79
CA TYR A 165 2.91 4.64 -12.96
C TYR A 165 1.51 4.22 -13.37
N GLU A 166 1.46 3.06 -13.99
CA GLU A 166 0.23 2.34 -14.30
C GLU A 166 0.16 1.06 -13.47
N VAL A 167 -1.07 0.63 -13.19
CA VAL A 167 -1.35 -0.61 -12.48
C VAL A 167 -2.20 -1.50 -13.37
N TYR A 168 -1.73 -2.71 -13.59
CA TYR A 168 -2.48 -3.75 -14.27
C TYR A 168 -2.75 -4.91 -13.32
N ILE A 169 -3.97 -5.45 -13.38
CA ILE A 169 -4.41 -6.54 -12.51
C ILE A 169 -4.86 -7.71 -13.38
N ASP A 170 -4.31 -8.88 -13.13
CA ASP A 170 -4.68 -10.11 -13.81
C ASP A 170 -4.79 -11.31 -12.87
N ARG A 171 -5.16 -12.46 -13.43
CA ARG A 171 -5.22 -13.75 -12.71
C ARG A 171 -5.97 -13.69 -11.39
N VAL A 172 -7.13 -13.00 -11.36
CA VAL A 172 -7.94 -12.86 -10.16
C VAL A 172 -8.60 -14.20 -9.80
N ARG A 173 -8.27 -14.71 -8.62
CA ARG A 173 -8.89 -15.89 -8.00
C ARG A 173 -9.84 -15.41 -6.91
N VAL A 174 -11.12 -15.57 -7.13
CA VAL A 174 -12.17 -15.16 -6.19
C VAL A 174 -12.27 -16.13 -5.02
N GLU A 175 -12.24 -15.61 -3.80
CA GLU A 175 -12.36 -16.39 -2.55
C GLU A 175 -13.74 -16.18 -1.88
N ASP A 176 -14.32 -14.99 -1.98
CA ASP A 176 -15.62 -14.66 -1.42
C ASP A 176 -16.38 -13.64 -2.27
N LYS A 177 -17.72 -13.68 -2.21
CA LYS A 177 -18.63 -12.80 -2.95
C LYS A 177 -19.79 -12.38 -2.07
N ARG A 178 -20.18 -11.12 -2.16
CA ARG A 178 -21.37 -10.61 -1.49
C ARG A 178 -21.94 -9.36 -2.16
N ILE A 179 -23.12 -8.96 -1.75
CA ILE A 179 -23.71 -7.66 -2.10
C ILE A 179 -23.66 -6.77 -0.87
N VAL A 180 -23.11 -5.56 -1.01
CA VAL A 180 -22.99 -4.56 0.04
C VAL A 180 -23.64 -3.27 -0.44
N ASP A 181 -24.67 -2.79 0.25
CA ASP A 181 -25.44 -1.59 -0.12
C ASP A 181 -26.00 -1.63 -1.56
N GLY A 182 -26.26 -2.83 -2.09
CA GLY A 182 -26.69 -3.02 -3.48
C GLY A 182 -25.54 -3.20 -4.48
N ILE A 183 -24.30 -3.07 -4.05
CA ILE A 183 -23.10 -3.18 -4.88
C ILE A 183 -22.54 -4.60 -4.83
N PRO A 184 -22.32 -5.27 -5.97
CA PRO A 184 -21.57 -6.51 -6.01
C PRO A 184 -20.13 -6.27 -5.58
N ALA A 185 -19.67 -7.04 -4.60
CA ALA A 185 -18.30 -6.99 -4.10
C ALA A 185 -17.71 -8.40 -4.03
N ILE A 186 -16.45 -8.53 -4.37
CA ILE A 186 -15.66 -9.76 -4.25
C ILE A 186 -14.39 -9.51 -3.46
N TYR A 187 -13.94 -10.55 -2.77
CA TYR A 187 -12.62 -10.64 -2.16
C TYR A 187 -11.85 -11.79 -2.81
N GLY A 188 -10.57 -11.64 -2.98
CA GLY A 188 -9.75 -12.69 -3.57
C GLY A 188 -8.28 -12.33 -3.63
N GLU A 189 -7.58 -13.05 -4.48
CA GLU A 189 -6.16 -12.91 -4.76
C GLU A 189 -5.98 -12.56 -6.23
N GLY A 190 -5.01 -11.71 -6.57
CA GLY A 190 -4.67 -11.36 -7.94
C GLY A 190 -3.21 -11.01 -8.10
N CYS A 191 -2.75 -10.96 -9.34
CA CYS A 191 -1.43 -10.47 -9.67
C CYS A 191 -1.51 -8.99 -10.02
N ILE A 192 -0.71 -8.19 -9.34
CA ILE A 192 -0.58 -6.75 -9.56
C ILE A 192 0.73 -6.51 -10.28
N THR A 193 0.65 -5.95 -11.48
CA THR A 193 1.81 -5.41 -12.19
C THR A 193 1.81 -3.90 -12.05
N ARG A 194 2.86 -3.35 -11.45
CA ARG A 194 3.09 -1.90 -11.38
C ARG A 194 4.20 -1.54 -12.34
N SER A 195 3.92 -0.59 -13.24
CA SER A 195 4.84 -0.15 -14.29
C SER A 195 5.11 1.34 -14.14
N ILE A 196 6.34 1.71 -13.80
CA ILE A 196 6.78 3.10 -13.81
C ILE A 196 7.00 3.51 -15.25
N ILE A 197 6.20 4.45 -15.74
CA ILE A 197 6.22 4.96 -17.12
C ILE A 197 6.95 6.29 -17.24
N GLY A 198 7.24 6.95 -16.12
CA GLY A 198 7.88 8.25 -16.07
C GLY A 198 7.88 8.85 -14.68
N TYR A 199 8.07 10.15 -14.63
CA TYR A 199 8.03 10.91 -13.37
C TYR A 199 7.63 12.36 -13.61
N THR A 200 7.19 13.01 -12.55
CA THR A 200 6.91 14.45 -12.52
C THR A 200 7.92 15.17 -11.64
N ILE A 201 8.27 16.39 -12.02
CA ILE A 201 9.15 17.29 -11.27
C ILE A 201 8.27 18.36 -10.62
N HIS A 202 8.44 18.58 -9.32
CA HIS A 202 7.69 19.55 -8.54
C HIS A 202 8.62 20.51 -7.82
N ASP A 203 8.25 21.79 -7.73
CA ASP A 203 8.96 22.80 -6.96
C ASP A 203 8.76 22.55 -5.45
N LEU A 204 9.85 22.60 -4.69
CA LEU A 204 9.85 22.43 -3.23
C LEU A 204 9.36 23.69 -2.52
N TYR A 205 9.62 24.85 -3.08
CA TYR A 205 9.36 26.17 -2.49
C TYR A 205 8.19 26.91 -3.15
N GLY A 206 7.60 26.37 -4.20
CA GLY A 206 6.48 26.96 -4.91
C GLY A 206 5.23 27.06 -4.02
N GLY A 207 4.84 28.27 -3.64
CA GLY A 207 3.78 28.56 -2.66
C GLY A 207 2.36 28.24 -3.10
N GLU A 208 2.08 28.18 -4.39
CA GLU A 208 0.78 27.71 -4.91
C GLU A 208 0.95 26.40 -5.64
N MET A 209 0.49 25.42 -4.98
CA MET A 209 0.31 24.07 -5.37
C MET A 209 0.18 23.83 -6.87
N LYS A 210 0.97 22.93 -7.46
CA LYS A 210 0.28 21.71 -7.73
C LYS A 210 0.26 21.24 -9.15
N ARG A 211 0.75 22.02 -10.05
CA ARG A 211 1.10 21.45 -11.36
C ARG A 211 2.58 21.08 -11.31
N PRO A 212 2.95 19.91 -11.79
CA PRO A 212 4.37 19.60 -11.95
C PRO A 212 5.01 20.66 -12.87
N ILE A 213 6.26 21.03 -12.57
CA ILE A 213 7.08 21.87 -13.45
C ILE A 213 7.25 21.17 -14.81
N SER A 214 7.46 19.85 -14.75
CA SER A 214 7.67 19.01 -15.93
C SER A 214 7.12 17.61 -15.73
N ILE A 215 6.77 16.97 -16.85
CA ILE A 215 6.41 15.55 -16.93
C ILE A 215 7.43 14.90 -17.87
N CYS A 216 8.14 13.91 -17.37
CA CYS A 216 9.15 13.15 -18.10
C CYS A 216 8.71 11.69 -18.22
N TYR A 217 8.81 11.12 -19.41
CA TYR A 217 8.55 9.70 -19.63
C TYR A 217 9.85 8.93 -19.76
N LEU A 218 9.87 7.69 -19.29
CA LEU A 218 10.99 6.76 -19.48
C LEU A 218 10.92 6.20 -20.90
N ASP A 219 12.08 5.90 -21.49
CA ASP A 219 12.14 5.25 -22.80
C ASP A 219 11.51 3.84 -22.76
N GLU A 220 11.73 3.11 -21.66
CA GLU A 220 11.11 1.81 -21.41
C GLU A 220 10.51 1.80 -19.98
N PRO A 221 9.26 1.31 -19.81
CA PRO A 221 8.66 1.17 -18.48
C PRO A 221 9.39 0.16 -17.62
N ILE A 222 9.57 0.49 -16.33
CA ILE A 222 10.13 -0.43 -15.35
C ILE A 222 8.97 -1.10 -14.59
N SER A 223 8.81 -2.41 -14.78
CA SER A 223 7.65 -3.14 -14.29
C SER A 223 8.02 -4.24 -13.31
N TRP A 224 7.21 -4.39 -12.27
CA TRP A 224 7.30 -5.50 -11.33
C TRP A 224 5.93 -6.07 -11.00
N THR A 225 5.85 -7.40 -10.96
CA THR A 225 4.60 -8.13 -10.71
C THR A 225 4.68 -8.91 -9.41
N TYR A 226 3.63 -8.80 -8.60
CA TYR A 226 3.51 -9.58 -7.37
C TYR A 226 2.07 -10.03 -7.15
N LYS A 227 1.92 -11.11 -6.39
CA LYS A 227 0.64 -11.64 -6.00
C LYS A 227 0.21 -11.03 -4.68
N THR A 228 -1.06 -10.60 -4.55
CA THR A 228 -1.56 -10.03 -3.30
C THR A 228 -3.07 -10.23 -3.15
N LYS A 229 -3.62 -9.81 -2.02
CA LYS A 229 -5.06 -9.83 -1.73
C LYS A 229 -5.72 -8.53 -2.18
N LEU A 230 -6.97 -8.65 -2.65
CA LEU A 230 -7.71 -7.53 -3.20
C LEU A 230 -9.22 -7.63 -2.92
N THR A 231 -9.87 -6.47 -2.95
CA THR A 231 -11.31 -6.30 -2.92
C THR A 231 -11.72 -5.58 -4.19
N ILE A 232 -12.71 -6.12 -4.91
CA ILE A 232 -13.29 -5.49 -6.09
C ILE A 232 -14.74 -5.17 -5.81
N ALA A 233 -15.17 -3.94 -6.09
CA ALA A 233 -16.57 -3.53 -6.01
C ALA A 233 -16.99 -2.90 -7.34
N ARG A 234 -18.24 -3.15 -7.79
CA ARG A 234 -18.75 -2.65 -9.06
C ARG A 234 -19.86 -1.64 -8.86
N TYR A 235 -19.59 -0.38 -9.17
CA TYR A 235 -20.46 0.79 -8.94
C TYR A 235 -21.38 1.14 -10.12
N GLY A 236 -21.34 0.37 -11.19
CA GLY A 236 -22.16 0.60 -12.40
C GLY A 236 -21.69 -0.29 -13.55
N SER A 237 -22.25 -0.09 -14.74
CA SER A 237 -21.81 -0.77 -15.97
C SER A 237 -20.98 0.12 -16.89
N GLU A 238 -21.30 1.41 -16.90
CA GLU A 238 -20.55 2.47 -17.58
C GLU A 238 -20.62 3.69 -16.69
N VAL A 239 -19.47 4.16 -16.24
CA VAL A 239 -19.36 5.28 -15.31
C VAL A 239 -18.34 6.29 -15.81
N ASP A 240 -18.53 7.53 -15.40
CA ASP A 240 -17.59 8.58 -15.71
C ASP A 240 -16.23 8.32 -15.05
N ILE A 241 -15.17 8.50 -15.82
CA ILE A 241 -13.80 8.17 -15.38
C ILE A 241 -13.34 9.09 -14.25
N GLU A 242 -13.70 10.38 -14.27
CA GLU A 242 -13.30 11.33 -13.22
C GLU A 242 -14.03 11.02 -11.90
N GLY A 243 -15.31 10.62 -12.02
CA GLY A 243 -16.11 10.24 -10.86
C GLY A 243 -15.65 8.95 -10.21
N ILE A 244 -15.41 7.90 -10.99
CA ILE A 244 -15.01 6.61 -10.42
C ILE A 244 -13.57 6.64 -9.88
N HIS A 245 -12.67 7.38 -10.53
CA HIS A 245 -11.30 7.56 -10.04
C HIS A 245 -11.29 8.36 -8.72
N ALA A 246 -12.07 9.43 -8.64
CA ALA A 246 -12.23 10.18 -7.39
C ALA A 246 -12.87 9.33 -6.28
N LEU A 247 -13.83 8.46 -6.60
CA LEU A 247 -14.43 7.54 -5.65
C LEU A 247 -13.44 6.48 -5.17
N GLU A 248 -12.59 5.95 -6.05
CA GLU A 248 -11.51 5.03 -5.69
C GLU A 248 -10.60 5.64 -4.62
N HIS A 249 -10.09 6.87 -4.85
CA HIS A 249 -9.26 7.57 -3.86
C HIS A 249 -9.99 7.76 -2.53
N THR A 250 -11.25 8.19 -2.57
CA THR A 250 -12.03 8.41 -1.35
C THR A 250 -12.29 7.11 -0.60
N LEU A 251 -12.47 5.98 -1.30
CA LEU A 251 -12.58 4.66 -0.67
C LEU A 251 -11.28 4.25 0.02
N ILE A 252 -10.11 4.52 -0.59
CA ILE A 252 -8.81 4.28 0.03
C ILE A 252 -8.64 5.15 1.28
N HIS A 253 -8.99 6.44 1.23
CA HIS A 253 -8.98 7.33 2.41
C HIS A 253 -9.89 6.81 3.51
N SER A 254 -11.10 6.38 3.16
CA SER A 254 -12.05 5.78 4.10
C SER A 254 -11.54 4.47 4.70
N ALA A 255 -10.91 3.63 3.88
CA ALA A 255 -10.29 2.41 4.34
C ALA A 255 -9.18 2.68 5.36
N ARG A 256 -8.30 3.65 5.10
CA ARG A 256 -7.25 4.06 6.06
C ARG A 256 -7.83 4.39 7.44
N ILE A 257 -8.95 5.11 7.48
CA ILE A 257 -9.64 5.46 8.73
C ILE A 257 -10.24 4.24 9.43
N ILE A 258 -10.87 3.34 8.66
CA ILE A 258 -11.68 2.22 9.20
C ILE A 258 -10.80 1.05 9.62
N VAL A 259 -9.75 0.76 8.83
CA VAL A 259 -8.91 -0.42 9.04
C VAL A 259 -7.53 -0.08 9.61
N GLY A 260 -7.23 1.19 9.86
CA GLY A 260 -5.96 1.62 10.41
C GLY A 260 -4.77 1.46 9.44
N ALA A 261 -5.02 1.57 8.13
CA ALA A 261 -3.97 1.46 7.12
C ALA A 261 -3.09 2.72 7.05
N GLY A 262 -1.79 2.53 6.83
CA GLY A 262 -0.86 3.59 6.49
C GLY A 262 -1.09 4.14 5.07
N LEU A 263 -0.38 5.20 4.71
CA LEU A 263 -0.55 5.89 3.44
C LEU A 263 -0.23 5.01 2.21
N THR A 264 0.68 4.08 2.36
CA THR A 264 1.18 3.22 1.27
C THR A 264 0.73 1.76 1.37
N ASP A 265 -0.04 1.40 2.40
CA ASP A 265 -0.41 0.00 2.67
C ASP A 265 -1.47 -0.54 1.71
N LEU A 266 -2.30 0.33 1.16
CA LEU A 266 -3.32 0.02 0.17
C LEU A 266 -3.04 0.77 -1.13
N GLY A 267 -3.21 0.07 -2.25
CA GLY A 267 -3.27 0.64 -3.57
C GLY A 267 -4.65 0.46 -4.19
N GLY A 268 -4.95 1.21 -5.25
CA GLY A 268 -6.20 1.09 -5.97
C GLY A 268 -6.05 1.28 -7.46
N VAL A 269 -7.07 0.86 -8.18
CA VAL A 269 -7.29 1.17 -9.58
C VAL A 269 -8.79 1.13 -9.89
N SER A 270 -9.23 2.03 -10.72
CA SER A 270 -10.61 2.15 -11.16
C SER A 270 -10.73 2.03 -12.68
N TYR A 271 -11.87 1.51 -13.13
CA TYR A 271 -12.14 1.26 -14.54
C TYR A 271 -13.45 1.89 -14.99
N PRO A 272 -13.55 2.43 -16.21
CA PRO A 272 -14.82 2.97 -16.76
C PRO A 272 -15.97 1.95 -16.77
N SER A 273 -15.65 0.64 -16.71
CA SER A 273 -16.63 -0.44 -16.54
C SER A 273 -17.28 -0.51 -15.15
N GLY A 274 -17.03 0.50 -14.30
CA GLY A 274 -17.62 0.64 -12.97
C GLY A 274 -16.90 -0.14 -11.87
N HIS A 275 -15.80 -0.80 -12.15
CA HIS A 275 -15.05 -1.55 -11.14
C HIS A 275 -14.03 -0.66 -10.44
N ILE A 276 -14.00 -0.75 -9.13
CA ILE A 276 -12.91 -0.25 -8.28
C ILE A 276 -12.26 -1.48 -7.63
N VAL A 277 -10.95 -1.55 -7.73
CA VAL A 277 -10.12 -2.57 -7.07
C VAL A 277 -9.27 -1.88 -6.04
N VAL A 278 -9.34 -2.34 -4.79
CA VAL A 278 -8.44 -1.93 -3.70
C VAL A 278 -7.65 -3.16 -3.28
N TYR A 279 -6.34 -3.06 -3.24
CA TYR A 279 -5.44 -4.18 -2.99
C TYR A 279 -4.39 -3.86 -1.92
N ASP A 280 -3.93 -4.89 -1.24
CA ASP A 280 -2.80 -4.77 -0.31
C ASP A 280 -1.51 -4.52 -1.09
N SER A 281 -0.77 -3.47 -0.74
CA SER A 281 0.52 -3.16 -1.38
C SER A 281 1.62 -4.16 -1.02
N THR A 282 1.40 -4.98 0.00
CA THR A 282 2.34 -6.01 0.44
C THR A 282 2.17 -7.29 -0.37
N PRO A 283 3.25 -7.87 -0.93
CA PRO A 283 3.21 -9.20 -1.51
C PRO A 283 2.61 -10.24 -0.55
N GLY A 284 1.72 -11.09 -1.08
CA GLY A 284 0.97 -12.08 -0.29
C GLY A 284 -0.21 -11.50 0.49
N GLY A 285 -0.31 -10.18 0.64
CA GLY A 285 -1.36 -9.48 1.36
C GLY A 285 -1.03 -9.15 2.81
N SER A 286 -1.55 -8.03 3.30
CA SER A 286 -1.44 -7.58 4.70
C SER A 286 -2.71 -7.84 5.52
N GLY A 287 -3.82 -8.20 4.87
CA GLY A 287 -5.14 -8.41 5.48
C GLY A 287 -6.03 -7.16 5.47
N LEU A 288 -5.51 -6.01 5.03
CA LEU A 288 -6.27 -4.75 5.00
C LEU A 288 -7.37 -4.78 3.93
N ALA A 289 -7.09 -5.32 2.74
CA ALA A 289 -8.09 -5.50 1.69
C ALA A 289 -9.24 -6.41 2.16
N LYS A 290 -8.94 -7.49 2.90
CA LYS A 290 -9.95 -8.37 3.52
C LYS A 290 -10.81 -7.63 4.55
N LEU A 291 -10.17 -6.79 5.36
CA LEU A 291 -10.87 -6.02 6.37
C LEU A 291 -11.74 -4.93 5.74
N LEU A 292 -11.25 -4.28 4.68
CA LEU A 292 -12.05 -3.36 3.86
C LEU A 292 -13.27 -4.09 3.27
N TYR A 293 -13.08 -5.26 2.65
CA TYR A 293 -14.17 -6.07 2.15
C TYR A 293 -15.25 -6.28 3.20
N ARG A 294 -14.88 -6.67 4.42
CA ARG A 294 -15.81 -6.91 5.53
C ARG A 294 -16.51 -5.64 6.02
N ASN A 295 -15.89 -4.49 5.88
CA ASN A 295 -16.41 -3.18 6.34
C ASN A 295 -16.78 -2.24 5.20
N LEU A 296 -17.00 -2.75 3.98
CA LEU A 296 -17.24 -1.92 2.79
C LEU A 296 -18.43 -0.97 2.97
N ASN A 297 -19.49 -1.41 3.67
CA ASN A 297 -20.63 -0.56 4.02
C ASN A 297 -20.22 0.65 4.88
N LYS A 298 -19.30 0.48 5.82
CA LYS A 298 -18.75 1.60 6.62
C LYS A 298 -17.90 2.50 5.74
N ALA A 299 -17.10 1.92 4.83
CA ALA A 299 -16.28 2.69 3.89
C ALA A 299 -17.15 3.57 2.98
N HIS A 300 -18.27 3.07 2.49
CA HIS A 300 -19.24 3.86 1.72
C HIS A 300 -19.75 5.07 2.51
N ARG A 301 -20.13 4.89 3.78
CA ARG A 301 -20.63 5.99 4.62
C ARG A 301 -19.55 7.04 4.90
N VAL A 302 -18.34 6.60 5.23
CA VAL A 302 -17.22 7.51 5.44
C VAL A 302 -16.87 8.25 4.14
N SER A 303 -16.86 7.55 3.01
CA SER A 303 -16.65 8.16 1.68
C SER A 303 -17.72 9.21 1.37
N TYR A 304 -18.99 8.88 1.65
CA TYR A 304 -20.08 9.84 1.47
C TYR A 304 -19.87 11.11 2.30
N ARG A 305 -19.50 10.98 3.56
CA ARG A 305 -19.20 12.15 4.42
C ARG A 305 -18.05 12.98 3.87
N ILE A 306 -16.93 12.34 3.52
CA ILE A 306 -15.77 13.03 2.94
C ILE A 306 -16.17 13.82 1.69
N LEU A 307 -16.96 13.21 0.79
CA LEU A 307 -17.35 13.84 -0.46
C LEU A 307 -18.41 14.94 -0.27
N SER A 308 -19.40 14.75 0.61
CA SER A 308 -20.51 15.67 0.82
C SER A 308 -20.15 16.87 1.71
N GLU A 309 -19.32 16.66 2.76
CA GLU A 309 -18.97 17.69 3.71
C GLU A 309 -17.76 18.54 3.26
N CYS A 310 -17.04 18.14 2.20
CA CYS A 310 -15.91 18.91 1.71
C CYS A 310 -16.34 20.18 0.99
N ALA A 311 -15.88 21.33 1.48
CA ALA A 311 -16.22 22.65 0.93
C ALA A 311 -15.38 23.07 -0.29
N CYS A 312 -14.46 22.20 -0.79
CA CYS A 312 -13.66 22.51 -1.96
C CYS A 312 -14.53 22.56 -3.23
N ASP A 313 -14.05 23.21 -4.28
CA ASP A 313 -14.78 23.33 -5.53
C ASP A 313 -15.04 21.95 -6.18
N ASP A 314 -14.02 21.22 -6.60
CA ASP A 314 -14.21 19.87 -7.18
C ASP A 314 -13.06 18.88 -6.91
N GLY A 315 -12.24 19.09 -5.90
CA GLY A 315 -11.20 18.19 -5.46
C GLY A 315 -10.11 18.87 -4.65
N CYS A 316 -9.65 18.19 -3.60
CA CYS A 316 -8.56 18.67 -2.76
C CYS A 316 -7.96 17.49 -1.95
N PRO A 317 -6.81 17.69 -1.25
CA PRO A 317 -6.19 16.65 -0.43
C PRO A 317 -7.05 16.12 0.73
N ARG A 318 -8.11 16.85 1.12
CA ARG A 318 -9.05 16.40 2.17
C ARG A 318 -10.09 15.40 1.66
N CYS A 319 -10.30 15.30 0.35
CA CYS A 319 -11.36 14.44 -0.21
C CYS A 319 -10.87 13.45 -1.25
N VAL A 320 -10.35 13.89 -2.39
CA VAL A 320 -10.08 13.00 -3.53
C VAL A 320 -8.63 12.99 -4.01
N TYR A 321 -7.75 13.88 -3.53
CA TYR A 321 -6.35 13.85 -3.95
C TYR A 321 -5.56 12.89 -3.09
N ASP A 322 -4.84 11.96 -3.73
CA ASP A 322 -3.93 11.02 -3.09
C ASP A 322 -2.49 11.33 -3.50
N PRO A 323 -1.54 11.44 -2.55
CA PRO A 323 -0.13 11.71 -2.86
C PRO A 323 0.54 10.60 -3.68
N PHE A 324 -0.03 9.41 -3.67
CA PHE A 324 0.48 8.22 -4.37
C PHE A 324 -0.36 7.86 -5.62
N CYS A 325 -1.14 8.80 -6.15
CA CYS A 325 -1.87 8.58 -7.39
C CYS A 325 -0.92 8.42 -8.59
N GLY A 326 -1.03 7.30 -9.32
CA GLY A 326 -0.16 6.95 -10.44
C GLY A 326 -0.19 7.92 -11.61
N ASN A 327 -1.30 8.66 -11.79
CA ASN A 327 -1.43 9.65 -12.84
C ASN A 327 -1.32 11.12 -12.34
N GLY A 328 -0.83 11.32 -11.10
CA GLY A 328 -0.63 12.63 -10.53
C GLY A 328 -1.92 13.40 -10.21
N ASN A 329 -2.98 12.73 -9.82
CA ASN A 329 -4.28 13.29 -9.48
C ASN A 329 -4.99 14.00 -10.64
N ARG A 330 -4.77 13.54 -11.86
CA ARG A 330 -5.50 13.99 -13.04
C ARG A 330 -6.81 13.21 -13.17
N LEU A 331 -7.80 13.81 -13.87
CA LEU A 331 -9.11 13.19 -14.09
C LEU A 331 -9.81 12.79 -12.78
N LEU A 332 -10.04 13.76 -11.92
CA LEU A 332 -10.74 13.60 -10.65
C LEU A 332 -11.86 14.62 -10.52
N SER A 333 -13.06 14.18 -10.17
CA SER A 333 -14.19 15.05 -9.83
C SER A 333 -14.87 14.56 -8.56
N ARG A 334 -14.78 15.34 -7.49
CA ARG A 334 -15.48 15.09 -6.22
C ARG A 334 -16.99 15.04 -6.41
N ARG A 335 -17.52 15.97 -7.22
CA ARG A 335 -18.97 16.07 -7.47
C ARG A 335 -19.50 14.84 -8.20
N MET A 336 -18.75 14.33 -9.19
CA MET A 336 -19.15 13.13 -9.93
C MET A 336 -19.01 11.88 -9.08
N ALA A 337 -17.98 11.78 -8.23
CA ALA A 337 -17.83 10.70 -7.25
C ALA A 337 -19.00 10.67 -6.26
N LEU A 338 -19.42 11.84 -5.75
CA LEU A 338 -20.58 11.94 -4.86
C LEU A 338 -21.86 11.46 -5.56
N ARG A 339 -22.14 11.93 -6.77
CA ARG A 339 -23.33 11.51 -7.56
C ARG A 339 -23.31 10.01 -7.82
N LEU A 340 -22.15 9.45 -8.18
CA LEU A 340 -21.99 8.01 -8.40
C LEU A 340 -22.31 7.24 -7.12
N LEU A 341 -21.78 7.64 -5.99
CA LEU A 341 -22.03 6.99 -4.71
C LEU A 341 -23.51 7.13 -4.27
N GLU A 342 -24.11 8.32 -4.45
CA GLU A 342 -25.54 8.55 -4.18
C GLU A 342 -26.46 7.68 -5.05
N SER A 343 -26.13 7.50 -6.33
CA SER A 343 -26.92 6.66 -7.23
C SER A 343 -26.97 5.20 -6.79
N VAL A 344 -25.92 4.75 -6.14
CA VAL A 344 -25.78 3.37 -5.68
C VAL A 344 -26.38 3.16 -4.26
N LEU A 345 -26.11 4.11 -3.36
CA LEU A 345 -26.57 4.02 -1.96
C LEU A 345 -28.07 4.35 -1.82
N GLY A 346 -28.64 5.12 -2.75
CA GLY A 346 -30.03 5.54 -2.72
C GLY A 346 -30.40 6.30 -1.45
N ASN A 347 -31.68 6.23 -1.04
CA ASN A 347 -32.18 6.91 0.15
C ASN A 347 -31.63 6.37 1.49
N LYS A 348 -30.87 5.29 1.48
CA LYS A 348 -30.32 4.68 2.70
C LYS A 348 -29.29 5.57 3.42
N VAL A 349 -28.66 6.50 2.71
CA VAL A 349 -27.67 7.41 3.31
C VAL A 349 -28.34 8.57 4.06
N ARG A 350 -29.59 8.94 3.69
CA ARG A 350 -30.32 10.03 4.34
C ARG A 350 -30.90 9.69 5.71
N VAL A 351 -31.05 8.42 6.05
CA VAL A 351 -31.76 7.97 7.25
C VAL A 351 -30.86 7.90 8.51
N GLU A 352 -29.56 7.87 8.37
CA GLU A 352 -28.63 7.74 9.51
C GLU A 352 -28.13 9.08 10.11
N TYR A 353 -28.53 10.23 9.55
CA TYR A 353 -28.14 11.56 10.07
C TYR A 353 -29.10 12.15 11.10
N ASP A 354 -30.20 11.50 11.41
CA ASP A 354 -31.14 11.91 12.48
C ASP A 354 -30.73 11.40 13.89
N ILE A 355 -29.45 11.15 14.13
CA ILE A 355 -28.95 10.97 15.49
C ILE A 355 -28.76 12.38 16.07
N GLU A 356 -29.78 12.87 16.76
CA GLU A 356 -29.67 14.05 17.62
C GLU A 356 -28.40 13.95 18.48
N PRO A 357 -27.60 15.03 18.58
CA PRO A 357 -26.49 15.05 19.52
C PRO A 357 -27.10 14.83 20.92
N LYS A 358 -26.74 13.71 21.55
CA LYS A 358 -27.12 13.43 22.95
C LYS A 358 -26.83 14.69 23.75
N GLY A 359 -27.90 15.27 24.28
CA GLY A 359 -27.90 16.56 24.99
C GLY A 359 -26.78 16.64 26.00
N LYS A 360 -26.12 17.77 25.99
CA LYS A 360 -25.23 18.22 27.08
C LYS A 360 -25.99 18.08 28.39
N SER A 361 -25.62 17.12 29.22
CA SER A 361 -25.93 17.19 30.64
C SER A 361 -25.17 18.38 31.19
N THR A 362 -25.86 19.45 31.43
CA THR A 362 -25.39 20.61 32.22
C THR A 362 -25.35 20.26 33.71
N PRO A 363 -24.58 20.97 34.51
CA PRO A 363 -23.56 20.58 35.48
C PRO A 363 -24.08 19.90 36.70
#